data_e7d5675631c042b8cb9cd45c1dd4dd99
#
_entry.id   e7d5675631c042b8cb9cd45c1dd4dd99
#
_cell.length_a   1.000
_cell.length_b   1.000
_cell.length_c   1.000
_cell.angle_alpha   90.00
_cell.angle_beta   90.00
_cell.angle_gamma   90.00
#
_symmetry.space_group_name_H-M   'P 1'
#
loop_
_entity.id
_entity.type
_entity.pdbx_description
1 polymer ?
#
loop_
_entity_poly.entity_id
_entity_poly.type
_entity_poly.pdbx_seq_one_letter_code
_entity_poly.pdbx_strand_id
1 'polypeptide(L)'
;LEIASNDGYLLQYFTEQHIPVRGVEPAAGTAEAAIAKGIPTDITFFNTGYAEAMTARDDRADLIIGNNVLAHNPNLNDFVEGLRIALKPHGVITMEFPHLLQLMANNQFDTIYQEHYSYLSLNSVQYLFNAHQLEIFDVDELPTHGGSLRIYAKHKTDRVHESSSRIVEVLDKERRAGLLDPVTYEEFSKRVRATKRVLLTTLIAIKNEGKTIV
;
A
#
# COMPACT_ATOMS: atom_id res chain seq x y z
N LEU A 1 -5.80 -14.64 2.80
CA LEU A 1 -5.90 -14.02 1.47
C LEU A 1 -4.76 -13.01 1.28
N GLU A 2 -3.99 -13.13 0.20
CA GLU A 2 -3.03 -12.10 -0.21
C GLU A 2 -3.45 -11.52 -1.56
N ILE A 3 -3.49 -10.18 -1.64
CA ILE A 3 -3.82 -9.43 -2.86
C ILE A 3 -2.53 -8.92 -3.49
N ALA A 4 -2.37 -9.08 -4.81
CA ALA A 4 -1.12 -8.96 -5.55
C ALA A 4 -0.07 -9.93 -5.00
N SER A 5 -0.45 -11.20 -4.93
CA SER A 5 0.33 -12.26 -4.26
C SER A 5 1.59 -12.65 -5.03
N ASN A 6 1.80 -12.10 -6.21
CA ASN A 6 2.93 -12.39 -7.06
C ASN A 6 3.09 -13.90 -7.29
N ASP A 7 4.32 -14.41 -7.26
CA ASP A 7 4.66 -15.81 -7.42
C ASP A 7 4.48 -16.64 -6.12
N GLY A 8 3.71 -16.09 -5.15
CA GLY A 8 3.42 -16.74 -3.87
C GLY A 8 4.57 -16.70 -2.87
N TYR A 9 5.54 -15.80 -3.06
CA TYR A 9 6.75 -15.71 -2.23
C TYR A 9 6.44 -15.52 -0.73
N LEU A 10 5.34 -14.88 -0.36
CA LEU A 10 4.91 -14.74 1.03
C LEU A 10 4.01 -15.90 1.46
N LEU A 11 3.06 -16.32 0.63
CA LEU A 11 2.08 -17.35 0.97
C LEU A 11 2.72 -18.72 1.21
N GLN A 12 3.89 -19.01 0.61
CA GLN A 12 4.62 -20.25 0.86
C GLN A 12 4.90 -20.49 2.35
N TYR A 13 5.23 -19.45 3.12
CA TYR A 13 5.50 -19.58 4.56
C TYR A 13 4.26 -19.93 5.37
N PHE A 14 3.08 -19.48 4.95
CA PHE A 14 1.82 -19.89 5.56
C PHE A 14 1.48 -21.35 5.20
N THR A 15 1.72 -21.73 3.94
CA THR A 15 1.51 -23.13 3.48
C THR A 15 2.41 -24.12 4.22
N GLU A 16 3.69 -23.77 4.47
CA GLU A 16 4.61 -24.56 5.28
C GLU A 16 4.10 -24.79 6.71
N GLN A 17 3.31 -23.87 7.23
CA GLN A 17 2.67 -23.98 8.55
C GLN A 17 1.26 -24.59 8.49
N HIS A 18 0.87 -25.17 7.34
CA HIS A 18 -0.44 -25.77 7.09
C HIS A 18 -1.62 -24.79 7.29
N ILE A 19 -1.39 -23.49 7.11
CA ILE A 19 -2.42 -22.47 7.13
C ILE A 19 -3.05 -22.38 5.73
N PRO A 20 -4.39 -22.50 5.60
CA PRO A 20 -5.05 -22.33 4.31
C PRO A 20 -4.80 -20.93 3.73
N VAL A 21 -4.38 -20.89 2.47
CA VAL A 21 -4.05 -19.64 1.76
C VAL A 21 -4.79 -19.53 0.44
N ARG A 22 -4.96 -18.29 -0.01
CA ARG A 22 -5.38 -17.94 -1.36
C ARG A 22 -4.65 -16.67 -1.81
N GLY A 23 -4.07 -16.71 -3.00
CA GLY A 23 -3.53 -15.56 -3.69
C GLY A 23 -4.52 -15.00 -4.70
N VAL A 24 -4.45 -13.68 -4.94
CA VAL A 24 -5.12 -13.00 -6.04
C VAL A 24 -4.07 -12.20 -6.78
N GLU A 25 -3.79 -12.57 -8.03
CA GLU A 25 -2.72 -11.98 -8.84
C GLU A 25 -3.17 -11.84 -10.30
N PRO A 26 -3.29 -10.62 -10.84
CA PRO A 26 -3.76 -10.42 -12.21
C PRO A 26 -2.75 -10.81 -13.29
N ALA A 27 -1.44 -10.83 -12.99
CA ALA A 27 -0.39 -11.18 -13.93
C ALA A 27 -0.32 -12.71 -14.11
N ALA A 28 -0.85 -13.22 -15.20
CA ALA A 28 -1.01 -14.67 -15.43
C ALA A 28 0.30 -15.46 -15.24
N GLY A 29 1.40 -15.01 -15.84
CA GLY A 29 2.69 -15.72 -15.71
C GLY A 29 3.22 -15.78 -14.28
N THR A 30 3.00 -14.74 -13.50
CA THR A 30 3.39 -14.68 -12.08
C THR A 30 2.49 -15.59 -11.23
N ALA A 31 1.17 -15.53 -11.45
CA ALA A 31 0.21 -16.40 -10.78
C ALA A 31 0.43 -17.89 -11.09
N GLU A 32 0.74 -18.23 -12.35
CA GLU A 32 1.07 -19.61 -12.77
C GLU A 32 2.29 -20.15 -12.03
N ALA A 33 3.30 -19.29 -11.77
CA ALA A 33 4.46 -19.67 -10.97
C ALA A 33 4.08 -19.99 -9.51
N ALA A 34 3.13 -19.24 -8.91
CA ALA A 34 2.60 -19.57 -7.59
C ALA A 34 1.83 -20.89 -7.58
N ILE A 35 0.96 -21.10 -8.57
CA ILE A 35 0.18 -22.33 -8.73
C ILE A 35 1.11 -23.55 -8.89
N ALA A 36 2.18 -23.41 -9.67
CA ALA A 36 3.17 -24.49 -9.84
C ALA A 36 3.90 -24.86 -8.54
N LYS A 37 3.99 -23.95 -7.58
CA LYS A 37 4.50 -24.19 -6.22
C LYS A 37 3.43 -24.77 -5.27
N GLY A 38 2.21 -25.03 -5.77
CA GLY A 38 1.10 -25.55 -4.96
C GLY A 38 0.35 -24.48 -4.16
N ILE A 39 0.52 -23.20 -4.48
CA ILE A 39 -0.17 -22.07 -3.82
C ILE A 39 -1.43 -21.75 -4.62
N PRO A 40 -2.65 -21.96 -4.06
CA PRO A 40 -3.89 -21.61 -4.74
C PRO A 40 -3.94 -20.11 -5.05
N THR A 41 -4.00 -19.75 -6.33
CA THR A 41 -3.98 -18.36 -6.78
C THR A 41 -5.03 -18.14 -7.87
N ASP A 42 -5.88 -17.14 -7.70
CA ASP A 42 -6.86 -16.73 -8.70
C ASP A 42 -6.25 -15.64 -9.61
N ILE A 43 -6.31 -15.88 -10.94
CA ILE A 43 -5.76 -14.96 -11.94
C ILE A 43 -6.81 -13.91 -12.26
N THR A 44 -6.85 -12.86 -11.44
CA THR A 44 -7.83 -11.78 -11.58
C THR A 44 -7.42 -10.55 -10.79
N PHE A 45 -8.06 -9.40 -11.07
CA PHE A 45 -7.99 -8.24 -10.20
C PHE A 45 -8.91 -8.40 -8.99
N PHE A 46 -8.43 -7.98 -7.82
CA PHE A 46 -9.28 -7.90 -6.64
C PHE A 46 -10.19 -6.66 -6.71
N ASN A 47 -11.47 -6.88 -6.49
CA ASN A 47 -12.53 -5.85 -6.50
C ASN A 47 -13.76 -6.33 -5.72
N THR A 48 -14.79 -5.49 -5.65
CA THR A 48 -16.06 -5.83 -4.99
C THR A 48 -16.69 -7.11 -5.57
N GLY A 49 -16.73 -7.28 -6.90
CA GLY A 49 -17.33 -8.46 -7.54
C GLY A 49 -16.59 -9.76 -7.18
N TYR A 50 -15.26 -9.74 -7.09
CA TYR A 50 -14.48 -10.88 -6.62
C TYR A 50 -14.78 -11.21 -5.15
N ALA A 51 -14.85 -10.19 -4.29
CA ALA A 51 -15.15 -10.34 -2.87
C ALA A 51 -16.57 -10.90 -2.63
N GLU A 52 -17.56 -10.47 -3.41
CA GLU A 52 -18.92 -11.00 -3.39
C GLU A 52 -18.94 -12.48 -3.79
N ALA A 53 -18.21 -12.85 -4.84
CA ALA A 53 -18.07 -14.25 -5.26
C ALA A 53 -17.40 -15.13 -4.19
N MET A 54 -16.41 -14.61 -3.45
CA MET A 54 -15.84 -15.30 -2.29
C MET A 54 -16.88 -15.52 -1.19
N THR A 55 -17.63 -14.47 -0.85
CA THR A 55 -18.67 -14.54 0.18
C THR A 55 -19.77 -15.56 -0.17
N ALA A 56 -20.17 -15.62 -1.43
CA ALA A 56 -21.17 -16.59 -1.91
C ALA A 56 -20.70 -18.05 -1.75
N ARG A 57 -19.39 -18.29 -1.68
CA ARG A 57 -18.80 -19.62 -1.43
C ARG A 57 -18.43 -19.86 0.05
N ASP A 58 -18.79 -18.92 0.95
CA ASP A 58 -18.36 -18.92 2.36
C ASP A 58 -16.83 -18.94 2.55
N ASP A 59 -16.09 -18.26 1.67
CA ASP A 59 -14.62 -18.28 1.55
C ASP A 59 -13.98 -16.98 2.04
N ARG A 60 -14.63 -16.26 2.98
CA ARG A 60 -14.10 -15.03 3.58
C ARG A 60 -12.84 -15.28 4.38
N ALA A 61 -11.96 -14.30 4.41
CA ALA A 61 -10.65 -14.39 5.02
C ALA A 61 -10.63 -13.94 6.49
N ASP A 62 -9.85 -14.64 7.32
CA ASP A 62 -9.48 -14.21 8.66
C ASP A 62 -8.39 -13.14 8.62
N LEU A 63 -7.51 -13.21 7.62
CA LEU A 63 -6.43 -12.26 7.38
C LEU A 63 -6.38 -11.90 5.89
N ILE A 64 -6.40 -10.60 5.59
CA ILE A 64 -6.16 -10.07 4.25
C ILE A 64 -4.85 -9.30 4.27
N ILE A 65 -3.95 -9.62 3.35
CA ILE A 65 -2.63 -8.99 3.23
C ILE A 65 -2.55 -8.29 1.88
N GLY A 66 -2.04 -7.06 1.86
CA GLY A 66 -1.73 -6.33 0.63
C GLY A 66 -0.48 -5.48 0.82
N ASN A 67 0.64 -5.94 0.25
CA ASN A 67 1.90 -5.21 0.30
C ASN A 67 2.11 -4.45 -1.01
N ASN A 68 2.23 -3.12 -0.92
CA ASN A 68 2.43 -2.22 -2.07
C ASN A 68 1.40 -2.35 -3.20
N VAL A 69 0.14 -2.67 -2.87
CA VAL A 69 -0.96 -2.77 -3.84
C VAL A 69 -1.91 -1.57 -3.79
N LEU A 70 -2.10 -0.97 -2.60
CA LEU A 70 -3.09 0.09 -2.42
C LEU A 70 -2.80 1.32 -3.29
N ALA A 71 -1.53 1.73 -3.38
CA ALA A 71 -1.10 2.86 -4.20
C ALA A 71 -1.24 2.61 -5.72
N HIS A 72 -1.25 1.35 -6.15
CA HIS A 72 -1.37 0.93 -7.55
C HIS A 72 -2.82 0.75 -8.02
N ASN A 73 -3.79 0.95 -7.15
CA ASN A 73 -5.20 0.75 -7.51
C ASN A 73 -5.85 2.05 -8.01
N PRO A 74 -6.39 2.08 -9.25
CA PRO A 74 -7.04 3.28 -9.78
C PRO A 74 -8.43 3.53 -9.16
N ASN A 75 -9.07 2.50 -8.58
CA ASN A 75 -10.39 2.59 -7.95
C ASN A 75 -10.33 2.17 -6.48
N LEU A 76 -9.80 3.05 -5.63
CA LEU A 76 -9.61 2.79 -4.20
C LEU A 76 -10.93 2.47 -3.47
N ASN A 77 -12.05 3.09 -3.86
CA ASN A 77 -13.33 2.85 -3.20
C ASN A 77 -13.85 1.43 -3.44
N ASP A 78 -13.78 0.95 -4.69
CA ASP A 78 -14.15 -0.42 -5.02
C ASP A 78 -13.24 -1.45 -4.35
N PHE A 79 -11.95 -1.16 -4.33
CA PHE A 79 -10.94 -2.01 -3.68
C PHE A 79 -11.21 -2.15 -2.17
N VAL A 80 -11.39 -1.03 -1.46
CA VAL A 80 -11.59 -1.04 0.01
C VAL A 80 -12.96 -1.60 0.37
N GLU A 81 -13.99 -1.37 -0.45
CA GLU A 81 -15.29 -2.05 -0.27
C GLU A 81 -15.14 -3.57 -0.45
N GLY A 82 -14.37 -4.02 -1.45
CA GLY A 82 -14.02 -5.43 -1.62
C GLY A 82 -13.33 -6.01 -0.38
N LEU A 83 -12.38 -5.28 0.24
CA LEU A 83 -11.72 -5.70 1.49
C LEU A 83 -12.75 -5.92 2.61
N ARG A 84 -13.69 -4.98 2.77
CA ARG A 84 -14.77 -5.09 3.77
C ARG A 84 -15.63 -6.33 3.57
N ILE A 85 -15.99 -6.64 2.32
CA ILE A 85 -16.84 -7.79 1.97
C ILE A 85 -16.10 -9.11 2.19
N ALA A 86 -14.82 -9.18 1.77
CA ALA A 86 -14.02 -10.39 1.85
C ALA A 86 -13.55 -10.74 3.27
N LEU A 87 -13.61 -9.78 4.21
CA LEU A 87 -13.15 -9.96 5.58
C LEU A 87 -14.21 -10.64 6.46
N LYS A 88 -13.82 -11.61 7.26
CA LYS A 88 -14.66 -12.16 8.35
C LYS A 88 -14.92 -11.12 9.44
N PRO A 89 -15.99 -11.29 10.28
CA PRO A 89 -16.36 -10.30 11.30
C PRO A 89 -15.24 -9.89 12.27
N HIS A 90 -14.34 -10.82 12.61
CA HIS A 90 -13.19 -10.59 13.52
C HIS A 90 -11.85 -10.74 12.78
N GLY A 91 -11.88 -10.65 11.45
CA GLY A 91 -10.68 -10.71 10.63
C GLY A 91 -9.88 -9.40 10.69
N VAL A 92 -8.65 -9.48 10.23
CA VAL A 92 -7.70 -8.36 10.16
C VAL A 92 -7.26 -8.14 8.72
N ILE A 93 -7.16 -6.89 8.34
CA ILE A 93 -6.53 -6.44 7.09
C ILE A 93 -5.19 -5.83 7.43
N THR A 94 -4.12 -6.21 6.70
CA THR A 94 -2.84 -5.51 6.73
C THR A 94 -2.54 -4.95 5.35
N MET A 95 -2.27 -3.63 5.27
CA MET A 95 -1.86 -2.96 4.03
C MET A 95 -0.56 -2.22 4.24
N GLU A 96 0.44 -2.51 3.42
CA GLU A 96 1.70 -1.76 3.39
C GLU A 96 1.73 -0.87 2.14
N PHE A 97 2.16 0.39 2.33
CA PHE A 97 2.31 1.37 1.26
C PHE A 97 3.36 2.42 1.60
N PRO A 98 4.05 3.02 0.60
CA PRO A 98 4.97 4.13 0.80
C PRO A 98 4.28 5.32 1.47
N HIS A 99 4.91 5.88 2.51
CA HIS A 99 4.33 6.98 3.30
C HIS A 99 4.62 8.33 2.65
N LEU A 100 3.58 9.07 2.29
CA LEU A 100 3.69 10.39 1.66
C LEU A 100 4.57 11.35 2.46
N LEU A 101 4.51 11.31 3.80
CA LEU A 101 5.36 12.13 4.66
C LEU A 101 6.85 11.87 4.38
N GLN A 102 7.26 10.61 4.30
CA GLN A 102 8.65 10.23 4.04
C GLN A 102 9.07 10.57 2.61
N LEU A 103 8.19 10.36 1.65
CA LEU A 103 8.41 10.77 0.26
C LEU A 103 8.74 12.26 0.17
N MET A 104 7.93 13.10 0.82
CA MET A 104 8.15 14.55 0.79
C MET A 104 9.35 14.99 1.62
N ALA A 105 9.55 14.43 2.82
CA ALA A 105 10.66 14.77 3.70
C ALA A 105 12.01 14.45 3.05
N ASN A 106 12.12 13.30 2.40
CA ASN A 106 13.34 12.79 1.78
C ASN A 106 13.47 13.14 0.28
N ASN A 107 12.56 13.97 -0.25
CA ASN A 107 12.55 14.42 -1.64
C ASN A 107 12.56 13.26 -2.67
N GLN A 108 11.81 12.19 -2.39
CA GLN A 108 11.74 10.95 -3.20
C GLN A 108 10.73 11.12 -4.36
N PHE A 109 10.85 12.22 -5.11
CA PHE A 109 9.93 12.55 -6.21
C PHE A 109 10.06 11.61 -7.42
N ASP A 110 11.15 10.87 -7.52
CA ASP A 110 11.40 9.84 -8.53
C ASP A 110 10.45 8.64 -8.41
N THR A 111 9.80 8.48 -7.25
CA THR A 111 8.74 7.49 -7.07
C THR A 111 7.40 7.94 -7.66
N ILE A 112 7.31 9.18 -8.19
CA ILE A 112 6.12 9.71 -8.85
C ILE A 112 6.13 9.29 -10.33
N TYR A 113 5.52 8.15 -10.62
CA TYR A 113 5.43 7.58 -11.97
C TYR A 113 4.08 6.90 -12.21
N GLN A 114 3.83 6.43 -13.44
CA GLN A 114 2.49 6.04 -13.93
C GLN A 114 1.84 4.87 -13.18
N GLU A 115 2.59 4.03 -12.48
CA GLU A 115 2.03 2.90 -11.74
C GLU A 115 1.46 3.30 -10.37
N HIS A 116 1.87 4.46 -9.84
CA HIS A 116 1.35 5.00 -8.60
C HIS A 116 0.18 5.95 -8.85
N TYR A 117 -1.04 5.45 -8.71
CA TYR A 117 -2.26 6.26 -8.83
C TYR A 117 -2.49 7.15 -7.61
N SER A 118 -1.94 6.77 -6.45
CA SER A 118 -2.14 7.46 -5.19
C SER A 118 -0.87 7.54 -4.36
N TYR A 119 -0.70 8.67 -3.65
CA TYR A 119 0.36 8.91 -2.67
C TYR A 119 -0.31 9.08 -1.31
N LEU A 120 -0.08 8.14 -0.41
CA LEU A 120 -0.94 7.92 0.74
C LEU A 120 -0.30 8.39 2.04
N SER A 121 -1.10 9.07 2.86
CA SER A 121 -0.83 9.37 4.27
C SER A 121 -1.74 8.53 5.16
N LEU A 122 -1.43 8.37 6.44
CA LEU A 122 -2.32 7.70 7.38
C LEU A 122 -3.67 8.41 7.46
N ASN A 123 -3.65 9.75 7.47
CA ASN A 123 -4.88 10.55 7.50
C ASN A 123 -5.80 10.26 6.30
N SER A 124 -5.25 10.20 5.08
CA SER A 124 -6.05 9.93 3.88
C SER A 124 -6.60 8.49 3.85
N VAL A 125 -5.78 7.52 4.26
CA VAL A 125 -6.19 6.10 4.31
C VAL A 125 -7.22 5.87 5.42
N GLN A 126 -7.06 6.52 6.57
CA GLN A 126 -8.06 6.44 7.64
C GLN A 126 -9.42 6.98 7.19
N TYR A 127 -9.43 8.09 6.45
CA TYR A 127 -10.66 8.63 5.87
C TYR A 127 -11.30 7.63 4.89
N LEU A 128 -10.52 7.06 3.98
CA LEU A 128 -10.97 6.07 3.01
C LEU A 128 -11.57 4.83 3.69
N PHE A 129 -10.84 4.22 4.63
CA PHE A 129 -11.30 3.02 5.33
C PHE A 129 -12.58 3.29 6.16
N ASN A 130 -12.62 4.45 6.82
CA ASN A 130 -13.79 4.88 7.58
C ASN A 130 -15.05 5.03 6.73
N ALA A 131 -14.94 5.49 5.48
CA ALA A 131 -16.05 5.60 4.56
C ALA A 131 -16.66 4.22 4.21
N HIS A 132 -15.85 3.15 4.27
CA HIS A 132 -16.23 1.77 3.98
C HIS A 132 -16.47 0.92 5.24
N GLN A 133 -16.82 1.52 6.39
CA GLN A 133 -17.11 0.79 7.63
C GLN A 133 -15.95 -0.10 8.14
N LEU A 134 -14.73 0.26 7.76
CA LEU A 134 -13.50 -0.29 8.32
C LEU A 134 -12.86 0.74 9.26
N GLU A 135 -12.08 0.26 10.23
CA GLU A 135 -11.37 1.08 11.20
C GLU A 135 -9.91 0.64 11.24
N ILE A 136 -8.98 1.58 11.09
CA ILE A 136 -7.56 1.31 11.36
C ILE A 136 -7.37 1.32 12.86
N PHE A 137 -6.91 0.20 13.42
CA PHE A 137 -6.71 0.05 14.86
C PHE A 137 -5.23 0.05 15.25
N ASP A 138 -4.31 -0.11 14.28
CA ASP A 138 -2.88 -0.05 14.53
C ASP A 138 -2.08 0.34 13.29
N VAL A 139 -0.82 0.79 13.47
CA VAL A 139 0.09 1.17 12.39
C VAL A 139 1.55 0.97 12.79
N ASP A 140 2.36 0.44 11.86
CA ASP A 140 3.82 0.38 11.95
C ASP A 140 4.46 1.32 10.94
N GLU A 141 5.53 2.00 11.34
CA GLU A 141 6.42 2.71 10.43
C GLU A 141 7.57 1.76 10.02
N LEU A 142 7.77 1.56 8.73
CA LEU A 142 8.74 0.63 8.17
C LEU A 142 9.78 1.36 7.32
N PRO A 143 11.03 0.87 7.26
CA PRO A 143 12.08 1.48 6.44
C PRO A 143 11.99 1.12 4.95
N THR A 144 11.10 0.21 4.57
CA THR A 144 10.90 -0.25 3.19
C THR A 144 10.53 0.91 2.27
N HIS A 145 11.00 0.87 1.01
CA HIS A 145 10.69 1.87 -0.03
C HIS A 145 10.97 3.33 0.39
N GLY A 146 12.01 3.53 1.23
CA GLY A 146 12.35 4.86 1.72
C GLY A 146 11.45 5.39 2.84
N GLY A 147 10.63 4.54 3.40
CA GLY A 147 9.69 4.78 4.50
C GLY A 147 8.25 4.45 4.10
N SER A 148 7.72 3.38 4.70
CA SER A 148 6.35 2.89 4.47
C SER A 148 5.54 2.90 5.76
N LEU A 149 4.23 2.87 5.63
CA LEU A 149 3.32 2.50 6.70
C LEU A 149 2.77 1.10 6.44
N ARG A 150 2.67 0.29 7.49
CA ARG A 150 1.81 -0.89 7.51
C ARG A 150 0.67 -0.62 8.46
N ILE A 151 -0.55 -0.52 7.93
CA ILE A 151 -1.75 -0.37 8.72
C ILE A 151 -2.36 -1.73 9.05
N TYR A 152 -3.06 -1.79 10.17
CA TYR A 152 -3.89 -2.91 10.59
C TYR A 152 -5.32 -2.40 10.73
N ALA A 153 -6.24 -3.00 9.97
CA ALA A 153 -7.63 -2.58 9.94
C ALA A 153 -8.59 -3.74 10.23
N LYS A 154 -9.79 -3.39 10.69
CA LYS A 154 -10.86 -4.29 11.10
C LYS A 154 -12.22 -3.72 10.70
N HIS A 155 -13.29 -4.50 10.85
CA HIS A 155 -14.63 -3.93 10.80
C HIS A 155 -14.85 -2.95 11.95
N LYS A 156 -15.54 -1.83 11.71
CA LYS A 156 -15.94 -0.88 12.78
C LYS A 156 -16.79 -1.53 13.90
N THR A 157 -17.47 -2.61 13.60
CA THR A 157 -18.27 -3.37 14.57
C THR A 157 -17.44 -4.32 15.44
N ASP A 158 -16.18 -4.57 15.06
CA ASP A 158 -15.29 -5.42 15.84
C ASP A 158 -14.90 -4.76 17.17
N ARG A 159 -14.97 -5.54 18.25
CA ARG A 159 -14.64 -5.13 19.63
C ARG A 159 -13.49 -5.95 20.22
N VAL A 160 -12.89 -6.85 19.44
CA VAL A 160 -11.82 -7.74 19.89
C VAL A 160 -10.48 -7.02 19.85
N HIS A 161 -10.23 -6.25 18.77
CA HIS A 161 -8.96 -5.54 18.57
C HIS A 161 -9.07 -4.12 19.13
N GLU A 162 -8.18 -3.77 20.06
CA GLU A 162 -8.11 -2.43 20.64
C GLU A 162 -7.25 -1.50 19.79
N SER A 163 -7.58 -0.20 19.80
CA SER A 163 -6.85 0.81 19.06
C SER A 163 -5.54 1.19 19.76
N SER A 164 -4.46 1.24 19.00
CA SER A 164 -3.11 1.60 19.46
C SER A 164 -2.90 3.12 19.50
N SER A 165 -2.07 3.60 20.45
CA SER A 165 -1.60 4.99 20.51
C SER A 165 -0.74 5.38 19.30
N ARG A 166 -0.12 4.42 18.62
CA ARG A 166 0.72 4.63 17.43
C ARG A 166 -0.01 5.38 16.31
N ILE A 167 -1.33 5.18 16.18
CA ILE A 167 -2.16 5.92 15.22
C ILE A 167 -2.10 7.42 15.50
N VAL A 168 -2.31 7.81 16.75
CA VAL A 168 -2.27 9.22 17.16
C VAL A 168 -0.89 9.81 16.94
N GLU A 169 0.16 9.05 17.26
CA GLU A 169 1.55 9.47 17.08
C GLU A 169 1.88 9.76 15.60
N VAL A 170 1.49 8.87 14.68
CA VAL A 170 1.71 9.07 13.24
C VAL A 170 0.86 10.23 12.69
N LEU A 171 -0.42 10.32 13.07
CA LEU A 171 -1.27 11.45 12.66
C LEU A 171 -0.73 12.79 13.15
N ASP A 172 -0.17 12.84 14.36
CA ASP A 172 0.48 14.04 14.89
C ASP A 172 1.77 14.39 14.14
N LYS A 173 2.56 13.40 13.71
CA LYS A 173 3.72 13.61 12.83
C LYS A 173 3.28 14.24 11.49
N GLU A 174 2.27 13.68 10.84
CA GLU A 174 1.71 14.18 9.59
C GLU A 174 1.18 15.62 9.73
N ARG A 175 0.45 15.91 10.81
CA ARG A 175 -0.06 17.24 11.11
C ARG A 175 1.06 18.25 11.33
N ARG A 176 2.07 17.92 12.15
CA ARG A 176 3.23 18.80 12.40
C ARG A 176 4.05 19.04 11.15
N ALA A 177 4.11 18.08 10.24
CA ALA A 177 4.78 18.23 8.95
C ALA A 177 3.95 19.03 7.93
N GLY A 178 2.73 19.41 8.27
CA GLY A 178 1.87 20.24 7.43
C GLY A 178 1.22 19.50 6.26
N LEU A 179 1.05 18.16 6.32
CA LEU A 179 0.43 17.41 5.21
C LEU A 179 -1.01 17.82 4.90
N LEU A 180 -1.67 18.55 5.79
CA LEU A 180 -3.01 19.12 5.56
C LEU A 180 -2.96 20.56 5.00
N ASP A 181 -1.76 21.13 4.83
CA ASP A 181 -1.58 22.51 4.34
C ASP A 181 -1.07 22.48 2.88
N PRO A 182 -1.80 23.10 1.92
CA PRO A 182 -1.34 23.20 0.53
C PRO A 182 0.04 23.83 0.36
N VAL A 183 0.45 24.75 1.24
CA VAL A 183 1.77 25.39 1.20
C VAL A 183 2.91 24.38 1.29
N THR A 184 2.72 23.31 2.06
CA THR A 184 3.72 22.21 2.18
C THR A 184 4.03 21.56 0.84
N TYR A 185 3.02 21.38 -0.01
CA TYR A 185 3.16 20.80 -1.35
C TYR A 185 3.83 21.78 -2.33
N GLU A 186 3.56 23.07 -2.20
CA GLU A 186 4.26 24.10 -2.97
C GLU A 186 5.76 24.13 -2.64
N GLU A 187 6.11 24.07 -1.37
CA GLU A 187 7.51 23.99 -0.92
C GLU A 187 8.20 22.70 -1.39
N PHE A 188 7.52 21.57 -1.36
CA PHE A 188 8.02 20.34 -1.95
C PHE A 188 8.30 20.51 -3.45
N SER A 189 7.38 21.10 -4.21
CA SER A 189 7.58 21.39 -5.63
C SER A 189 8.80 22.28 -5.88
N LYS A 190 9.06 23.27 -5.03
CA LYS A 190 10.26 24.12 -5.12
C LYS A 190 11.55 23.32 -4.91
N ARG A 191 11.57 22.40 -3.91
CA ARG A 191 12.72 21.50 -3.67
C ARG A 191 13.00 20.59 -4.86
N VAL A 192 11.97 19.97 -5.43
CA VAL A 192 12.09 19.12 -6.64
C VAL A 192 12.71 19.90 -7.80
N ARG A 193 12.22 21.13 -8.05
CA ARG A 193 12.77 21.99 -9.11
C ARG A 193 14.22 22.40 -8.83
N ALA A 194 14.61 22.60 -7.58
CA ALA A 194 15.99 22.90 -7.21
C ALA A 194 16.90 21.71 -7.50
N THR A 195 16.50 20.48 -7.11
CA THR A 195 17.23 19.26 -7.42
C THR A 195 17.44 19.08 -8.93
N LYS A 196 16.38 19.28 -9.75
CA LYS A 196 16.50 19.26 -11.20
C LYS A 196 17.54 20.25 -11.71
N ARG A 197 17.54 21.49 -11.21
CA ARG A 197 18.51 22.52 -11.66
C ARG A 197 19.94 22.13 -11.31
N VAL A 198 20.19 21.64 -10.09
CA VAL A 198 21.50 21.18 -9.66
C VAL A 198 21.99 20.04 -10.55
N LEU A 199 21.15 19.03 -10.79
CA LEU A 199 21.48 17.90 -11.69
C LEU A 199 21.84 18.38 -13.09
N LEU A 200 21.00 19.20 -13.70
CA LEU A 200 21.24 19.73 -15.06
C LEU A 200 22.55 20.55 -15.14
N THR A 201 22.80 21.41 -14.15
CA THR A 201 24.04 22.19 -14.09
C THR A 201 25.28 21.29 -14.00
N THR A 202 25.21 20.25 -13.18
CA THR A 202 26.29 19.27 -13.03
C THR A 202 26.54 18.52 -14.32
N LEU A 203 25.47 18.02 -14.99
CA LEU A 203 25.59 17.28 -16.25
C LEU A 203 26.16 18.16 -17.37
N ILE A 204 25.73 19.43 -17.46
CA ILE A 204 26.25 20.40 -18.44
C ILE A 204 27.73 20.68 -18.18
N ALA A 205 28.13 20.88 -16.93
CA ALA A 205 29.53 21.11 -16.57
C ALA A 205 30.44 19.91 -16.99
N ILE A 206 30.01 18.68 -16.68
CA ILE A 206 30.71 17.45 -17.08
C ILE A 206 30.87 17.38 -18.62
N LYS A 207 29.80 17.70 -19.37
CA LYS A 207 29.87 17.70 -20.82
C LYS A 207 30.78 18.78 -21.39
N ASN A 208 30.78 19.98 -20.77
CA ASN A 208 31.71 21.07 -21.19
C ASN A 208 33.17 20.72 -20.92
N GLU A 209 33.48 19.84 -19.99
CA GLU A 209 34.82 19.28 -19.75
C GLU A 209 35.17 18.16 -20.74
N GLY A 210 34.33 17.86 -21.72
CA GLY A 210 34.53 16.80 -22.71
C GLY A 210 34.38 15.37 -22.18
N LYS A 211 33.88 15.20 -20.98
CA LYS A 211 33.67 13.89 -20.34
C LYS A 211 32.44 13.17 -20.89
N THR A 212 32.49 11.85 -20.87
CA THR A 212 31.31 10.98 -21.16
C THR A 212 30.53 10.73 -19.87
N ILE A 213 29.20 10.77 -19.99
CA ILE A 213 28.26 10.41 -18.93
C ILE A 213 27.69 9.05 -19.31
N VAL A 214 27.83 8.05 -18.44
CA VAL A 214 27.36 6.68 -18.61
C VAL A 214 26.31 6.39 -17.53
#